data_a0d54bf61a8392b70be793f53771da9c
#
_entry.id   a0d54bf61a8392b70be793f53771da9c
#
_cell.length_a   1.000
_cell.length_b   1.000
_cell.length_c   1.000
_cell.angle_alpha   90.00
_cell.angle_beta   90.00
_cell.angle_gamma   90.00
#
_symmetry.space_group_name_H-M   'P 1'
#
loop_
_entity.id
_entity.type
_entity.pdbx_description
1 polymer ?
#
loop_
_entity_poly.entity_id
_entity_poly.type
_entity_poly.pdbx_seq_one_letter_code
_entity_poly.pdbx_strand_id
1 'polypeptide(L)'
;MSVLKHLTKRLKVSVGVLAVSSTLVSSAFAKNDINIDYEKFTTDNGLTVIVHEDRKAPVVAVAVWYKVGSKDEPEGKSGFAHLFEHLMFNGTENYDDEWFGPLQEAGATGLNGTTNFDRTNYFQTVPTPALDRILWMESDRMGHLLGAVTQEKLDEQRGVVQNEKRQGEDQPYGSVFTHIFEGLFPVGHPYHHTVIGSMEDLNSASLDDVKGWFNKYYGPNNAILVLSGDINAEEAKPLVNKYFGDIEPGPALSKWQAWVPKRSVNTREIIQDKVPQSRIYRLWVSPENTSSTATDLFIAASALGDGKNSRLYKELVYDQQIATNASVFNYELQMASIFGVTVDVKDGVDVAKVEKEIDKVISEFLRKGPSKDEVKLVSTKRRASIIRGLEEVGGFGGKADTLATGEFIAGDPNYFKTELDELGQATPKGVKAAANKWLKEGWHQITVVPFIEHAAVAEGVDRSSGLPSIDRETQLSFPDVTETTLSNGVNVVFAKRS
;
A
#
# COMPACT_ATOMS: atom_id res chain seq x y z
N MET A 1 -25.72 -87.08 -32.67
CA MET A 1 -25.70 -88.36 -31.93
C MET A 1 -25.22 -87.97 -30.52
N SER A 2 -26.22 -88.09 -29.66
CA SER A 2 -26.28 -89.02 -28.52
C SER A 2 -25.35 -88.55 -27.35
N VAL A 3 -25.69 -88.38 -26.08
CA VAL A 3 -26.80 -88.82 -25.25
C VAL A 3 -26.64 -88.08 -23.90
N LEU A 4 -27.59 -87.28 -23.44
CA LEU A 4 -28.41 -87.52 -22.26
C LEU A 4 -27.74 -88.15 -21.00
N LYS A 5 -27.74 -87.54 -19.86
CA LYS A 5 -28.67 -87.70 -18.74
C LYS A 5 -28.04 -87.19 -17.41
N HIS A 6 -28.86 -86.40 -16.72
CA HIS A 6 -29.14 -86.35 -15.27
C HIS A 6 -28.05 -86.46 -14.21
N LEU A 7 -27.97 -85.36 -13.37
CA LEU A 7 -28.34 -85.56 -11.94
C LEU A 7 -28.53 -84.22 -11.22
N THR A 8 -29.71 -84.06 -10.72
CA THR A 8 -30.12 -83.02 -9.74
C THR A 8 -29.41 -83.26 -8.41
N LYS A 9 -28.75 -82.20 -7.89
CA LYS A 9 -28.44 -82.08 -6.46
C LYS A 9 -28.70 -80.64 -5.99
N ARG A 10 -29.67 -80.52 -5.12
CA ARG A 10 -30.04 -79.30 -4.40
C ARG A 10 -28.80 -78.80 -3.63
N LEU A 11 -28.38 -77.53 -3.85
CA LEU A 11 -27.49 -76.81 -2.95
C LEU A 11 -28.20 -75.54 -2.50
N LYS A 12 -28.33 -75.38 -1.21
CA LYS A 12 -28.92 -74.22 -0.53
C LYS A 12 -28.07 -72.99 -0.84
N VAL A 13 -28.70 -71.98 -1.41
CA VAL A 13 -28.08 -70.64 -1.58
C VAL A 13 -28.24 -69.93 -0.25
N SER A 14 -27.11 -69.78 0.44
CA SER A 14 -26.98 -68.86 1.55
C SER A 14 -26.77 -67.44 0.97
N VAL A 15 -27.75 -66.55 1.20
CA VAL A 15 -27.65 -65.16 0.87
C VAL A 15 -26.60 -64.49 1.84
N GLY A 16 -25.40 -64.33 1.37
CA GLY A 16 -24.38 -63.51 2.04
C GLY A 16 -24.65 -62.05 1.71
N VAL A 17 -25.09 -61.27 2.71
CA VAL A 17 -25.15 -59.80 2.63
C VAL A 17 -23.72 -59.30 2.60
N LEU A 18 -23.24 -58.88 1.42
CA LEU A 18 -21.99 -58.08 1.30
C LEU A 18 -22.31 -56.66 1.82
N ALA A 19 -21.91 -56.39 3.06
CA ALA A 19 -21.81 -55.05 3.56
C ALA A 19 -20.65 -54.34 2.80
N VAL A 20 -21.01 -53.50 1.83
CA VAL A 20 -20.06 -52.55 1.21
C VAL A 20 -19.78 -51.50 2.28
N SER A 21 -18.68 -51.68 2.99
CA SER A 21 -18.08 -50.62 3.82
C SER A 21 -17.61 -49.50 2.89
N SER A 22 -18.43 -48.45 2.75
CA SER A 22 -18.01 -47.17 2.18
C SER A 22 -16.97 -46.57 3.13
N THR A 23 -15.71 -46.90 2.93
CA THR A 23 -14.60 -46.12 3.45
C THR A 23 -14.72 -44.74 2.83
N LEU A 24 -15.26 -43.81 3.60
CA LEU A 24 -15.05 -42.38 3.40
C LEU A 24 -13.53 -42.18 3.44
N VAL A 25 -12.91 -42.13 2.26
CA VAL A 25 -11.59 -41.55 2.09
C VAL A 25 -11.78 -40.06 2.34
N SER A 26 -11.72 -39.66 3.62
CA SER A 26 -11.37 -38.30 3.97
C SER A 26 -10.03 -38.05 3.28
N SER A 27 -10.06 -37.29 2.18
CA SER A 27 -8.85 -36.66 1.66
C SER A 27 -8.38 -35.71 2.76
N ALA A 28 -7.62 -36.28 3.70
CA ALA A 28 -6.72 -35.50 4.51
C ALA A 28 -5.83 -34.78 3.49
N PHE A 29 -6.13 -33.52 3.22
CA PHE A 29 -5.09 -32.63 2.71
C PHE A 29 -3.95 -32.80 3.70
N ALA A 30 -2.84 -33.37 3.24
CA ALA A 30 -1.62 -33.38 4.00
C ALA A 30 -1.44 -31.93 4.47
N LYS A 31 -1.48 -31.72 5.78
CA LYS A 31 -1.12 -30.46 6.38
C LYS A 31 0.32 -30.29 5.94
N ASN A 32 0.55 -29.58 4.85
CA ASN A 32 1.88 -29.21 4.44
C ASN A 32 2.39 -28.35 5.59
N ASP A 33 3.18 -28.93 6.44
CA ASP A 33 3.84 -28.26 7.55
C ASP A 33 4.96 -27.39 6.99
N ILE A 34 4.56 -26.34 6.27
CA ILE A 34 5.47 -25.29 5.83
C ILE A 34 5.91 -24.59 7.10
N ASN A 35 7.16 -24.76 7.45
CA ASN A 35 7.75 -24.24 8.66
C ASN A 35 9.03 -23.47 8.32
N ILE A 36 9.24 -22.37 9.02
CA ILE A 36 10.54 -21.72 9.15
C ILE A 36 10.95 -21.98 10.60
N ASP A 37 11.88 -22.91 10.80
CA ASP A 37 12.42 -23.13 12.14
C ASP A 37 13.25 -21.92 12.54
N TYR A 38 13.02 -21.40 13.73
CA TYR A 38 13.76 -20.25 14.25
C TYR A 38 13.96 -20.37 15.76
N GLU A 39 14.99 -19.71 16.23
CA GLU A 39 15.12 -19.39 17.66
C GLU A 39 14.89 -17.89 17.86
N LYS A 40 14.14 -17.57 18.91
CA LYS A 40 13.86 -16.18 19.30
C LYS A 40 14.36 -15.94 20.71
N PHE A 41 15.08 -14.85 20.92
CA PHE A 41 15.52 -14.40 22.24
C PHE A 41 15.47 -12.87 22.31
N THR A 42 15.55 -12.35 23.53
CA THR A 42 15.63 -10.91 23.79
C THR A 42 16.91 -10.64 24.56
N THR A 43 17.66 -9.63 24.16
CA THR A 43 18.85 -9.16 24.89
C THR A 43 18.45 -8.39 26.14
N ASP A 44 19.40 -8.16 27.07
CA ASP A 44 19.13 -7.45 28.32
C ASP A 44 18.63 -6.02 28.08
N ASN A 45 19.03 -5.36 26.98
CA ASN A 45 18.57 -4.02 26.57
C ASN A 45 17.28 -4.03 25.74
N GLY A 46 16.64 -5.19 25.57
CA GLY A 46 15.32 -5.33 24.98
C GLY A 46 15.27 -5.58 23.46
N LEU A 47 16.40 -5.74 22.77
CA LEU A 47 16.42 -6.08 21.35
C LEU A 47 15.82 -7.48 21.11
N THR A 48 14.79 -7.57 20.30
CA THR A 48 14.21 -8.84 19.86
C THR A 48 15.07 -9.43 18.74
N VAL A 49 15.59 -10.62 18.93
CA VAL A 49 16.45 -11.32 17.95
C VAL A 49 15.77 -12.60 17.50
N ILE A 50 15.74 -12.80 16.18
CA ILE A 50 15.19 -14.00 15.56
C ILE A 50 16.29 -14.58 14.66
N VAL A 51 16.62 -15.84 14.84
CA VAL A 51 17.66 -16.55 14.07
C VAL A 51 17.04 -17.76 13.38
N HIS A 52 17.19 -17.83 12.07
CA HIS A 52 16.82 -18.97 11.24
C HIS A 52 18.06 -19.56 10.60
N GLU A 53 18.37 -20.83 10.90
CA GLU A 53 19.49 -21.55 10.31
C GLU A 53 19.14 -22.14 8.97
N ASP A 54 19.88 -21.75 7.90
CA ASP A 54 19.82 -22.35 6.57
C ASP A 54 21.23 -22.42 5.96
N ARG A 55 21.88 -23.58 6.09
CA ARG A 55 23.28 -23.84 5.66
C ARG A 55 23.43 -24.17 4.17
N LYS A 56 22.39 -23.93 3.35
CA LYS A 56 22.42 -24.25 1.91
C LYS A 56 23.42 -23.42 1.11
N ALA A 57 23.65 -22.19 1.55
CA ALA A 57 24.61 -21.27 0.96
C ALA A 57 25.35 -20.53 2.07
N PRO A 58 26.64 -20.16 1.87
CA PRO A 58 27.46 -19.47 2.88
C PRO A 58 27.10 -17.96 2.92
N VAL A 59 25.84 -17.64 3.15
CA VAL A 59 25.31 -16.27 3.21
C VAL A 59 24.36 -16.10 4.39
N VAL A 60 24.30 -14.88 4.93
CA VAL A 60 23.37 -14.49 5.98
C VAL A 60 22.62 -13.25 5.56
N ALA A 61 21.29 -13.32 5.58
CA ALA A 61 20.43 -12.16 5.51
C ALA A 61 20.33 -11.50 6.89
N VAL A 62 20.61 -10.22 6.96
CA VAL A 62 20.54 -9.38 8.15
C VAL A 62 19.44 -8.35 7.91
N ALA A 63 18.41 -8.31 8.76
CA ALA A 63 17.34 -7.36 8.68
C ALA A 63 17.11 -6.72 10.05
N VAL A 64 17.11 -5.40 10.10
CA VAL A 64 16.80 -4.60 11.30
C VAL A 64 15.51 -3.84 11.05
N TRP A 65 14.50 -4.09 11.86
CA TRP A 65 13.18 -3.46 11.78
C TRP A 65 12.94 -2.60 13.02
N TYR A 66 12.64 -1.33 12.82
CA TYR A 66 12.21 -0.42 13.86
C TYR A 66 10.70 -0.27 13.83
N LYS A 67 10.05 -0.39 14.99
CA LYS A 67 8.59 -0.30 15.15
C LYS A 67 8.14 1.16 15.16
N VAL A 68 8.54 1.91 14.13
CA VAL A 68 8.26 3.34 13.93
C VAL A 68 8.10 3.62 12.44
N GLY A 69 7.06 4.37 12.09
CA GLY A 69 6.77 4.80 10.72
C GLY A 69 6.09 6.15 10.71
N SER A 70 5.50 6.54 9.58
CA SER A 70 4.92 7.88 9.46
C SER A 70 3.70 8.11 10.37
N LYS A 71 3.03 7.04 10.86
CA LYS A 71 1.96 7.16 11.87
C LYS A 71 2.41 7.74 13.20
N ASP A 72 3.72 7.69 13.48
CA ASP A 72 4.31 8.13 14.75
C ASP A 72 4.77 9.60 14.69
N GLU A 73 4.63 10.24 13.53
CA GLU A 73 5.03 11.62 13.29
C GLU A 73 4.16 12.61 14.08
N PRO A 74 4.76 13.61 14.72
CA PRO A 74 4.00 14.68 15.34
C PRO A 74 3.26 15.52 14.29
N GLU A 75 2.19 16.18 14.69
CA GLU A 75 1.49 17.16 13.86
C GLU A 75 2.47 18.26 13.37
N GLY A 76 2.42 18.58 12.08
CA GLY A 76 3.33 19.53 11.44
C GLY A 76 4.74 18.97 11.17
N LYS A 77 4.91 17.65 11.19
CA LYS A 77 6.18 16.96 10.91
C LYS A 77 5.99 15.76 9.98
N SER A 78 5.02 15.82 9.05
CA SER A 78 4.82 14.75 8.09
C SER A 78 6.01 14.59 7.14
N GLY A 79 6.38 13.34 6.82
CA GLY A 79 7.56 12.99 6.02
C GLY A 79 8.84 12.79 6.83
N PHE A 80 8.76 12.99 8.17
CA PHE A 80 9.92 12.95 9.03
C PHE A 80 10.50 11.54 9.18
N ALA A 81 9.65 10.52 9.26
CA ALA A 81 10.09 9.11 9.34
C ALA A 81 10.89 8.70 8.08
N HIS A 82 10.47 9.14 6.90
CA HIS A 82 11.17 8.89 5.65
C HIS A 82 12.47 9.71 5.54
N LEU A 83 12.44 10.98 5.90
CA LEU A 83 13.65 11.79 6.00
C LEU A 83 14.69 11.15 6.94
N PHE A 84 14.23 10.59 8.05
CA PHE A 84 15.10 9.91 8.99
C PHE A 84 15.69 8.61 8.43
N GLU A 85 14.93 7.85 7.61
CA GLU A 85 15.47 6.71 6.88
C GLU A 85 16.70 7.11 6.05
N HIS A 86 16.63 8.24 5.31
CA HIS A 86 17.75 8.78 4.53
C HIS A 86 18.95 9.14 5.41
N LEU A 87 18.72 9.79 6.55
CA LEU A 87 19.81 10.14 7.49
C LEU A 87 20.55 8.91 8.02
N MET A 88 19.87 7.78 8.15
CA MET A 88 20.46 6.52 8.59
C MET A 88 21.48 5.92 7.59
N PHE A 89 21.56 6.44 6.37
CA PHE A 89 22.55 6.03 5.37
C PHE A 89 23.73 6.99 5.26
N ASN A 90 23.75 8.09 6.03
CA ASN A 90 24.73 9.17 5.89
C ASN A 90 25.88 9.12 6.90
N GLY A 91 26.26 7.92 7.31
CA GLY A 91 27.37 7.70 8.25
C GLY A 91 26.95 7.73 9.71
N THR A 92 27.88 7.34 10.56
CA THR A 92 27.76 7.22 12.01
C THR A 92 28.98 7.87 12.68
N GLU A 93 29.00 7.95 14.00
CA GLU A 93 30.12 8.55 14.76
C GLU A 93 31.46 7.86 14.51
N ASN A 94 31.43 6.54 14.25
CA ASN A 94 32.64 5.75 14.06
C ASN A 94 32.94 5.42 12.59
N TYR A 95 31.98 5.68 11.71
CA TYR A 95 32.12 5.56 10.25
C TYR A 95 31.34 6.68 9.56
N ASP A 96 31.97 7.85 9.41
CA ASP A 96 31.36 9.04 8.87
C ASP A 96 31.56 9.16 7.35
N ASP A 97 31.06 8.15 6.60
CA ASP A 97 31.11 8.10 5.14
C ASP A 97 29.86 7.39 4.59
N GLU A 98 29.78 7.27 3.27
CA GLU A 98 28.70 6.64 2.54
C GLU A 98 28.51 5.18 2.97
N TRP A 99 27.27 4.81 3.29
CA TRP A 99 26.93 3.54 3.93
C TRP A 99 27.04 2.32 3.00
N PHE A 100 26.74 2.48 1.71
CA PHE A 100 26.67 1.37 0.77
C PHE A 100 28.03 0.84 0.33
N GLY A 101 29.05 1.70 0.28
CA GLY A 101 30.40 1.34 -0.16
C GLY A 101 30.97 0.12 0.58
N PRO A 102 31.13 0.18 1.92
CA PRO A 102 31.64 -0.95 2.71
C PRO A 102 30.80 -2.23 2.64
N LEU A 103 29.47 -2.08 2.45
CA LEU A 103 28.56 -3.22 2.28
C LEU A 103 28.80 -3.90 0.94
N GLN A 104 28.92 -3.12 -0.14
CA GLN A 104 29.20 -3.64 -1.49
C GLN A 104 30.60 -4.30 -1.56
N GLU A 105 31.61 -3.69 -0.95
CA GLU A 105 32.95 -4.28 -0.82
C GLU A 105 32.93 -5.61 -0.06
N ALA A 106 32.03 -5.75 0.93
CA ALA A 106 31.83 -6.98 1.67
C ALA A 106 31.06 -8.05 0.87
N GLY A 107 30.61 -7.74 -0.34
CA GLY A 107 29.82 -8.63 -1.19
C GLY A 107 28.34 -8.68 -0.82
N ALA A 108 27.83 -7.63 -0.18
CA ALA A 108 26.41 -7.55 0.15
C ALA A 108 25.54 -7.43 -1.10
N THR A 109 24.38 -8.07 -1.05
CA THR A 109 23.35 -8.02 -2.09
C THR A 109 22.00 -7.72 -1.48
N GLY A 110 21.06 -7.23 -2.29
CA GLY A 110 19.71 -6.93 -1.83
C GLY A 110 19.64 -5.86 -0.75
N LEU A 111 20.61 -4.91 -0.77
CA LEU A 111 20.64 -3.79 0.17
C LEU A 111 19.46 -2.85 -0.07
N ASN A 112 18.73 -2.54 1.01
CA ASN A 112 17.69 -1.53 0.96
C ASN A 112 17.32 -1.01 2.36
N GLY A 113 16.70 0.17 2.40
CA GLY A 113 15.90 0.66 3.51
C GLY A 113 14.51 1.01 3.00
N THR A 114 13.50 0.88 3.83
CA THR A 114 12.13 1.30 3.50
C THR A 114 11.40 1.83 4.70
N THR A 115 10.61 2.87 4.49
CA THR A 115 9.66 3.40 5.48
C THR A 115 8.25 3.27 4.93
N ASN A 116 7.34 2.80 5.78
CA ASN A 116 5.91 2.88 5.52
C ASN A 116 5.19 3.56 6.69
N PHE A 117 3.87 3.50 6.71
CA PHE A 117 3.10 4.09 7.80
C PHE A 117 3.44 3.49 9.17
N ASP A 118 3.80 2.21 9.22
CA ASP A 118 3.86 1.45 10.45
C ASP A 118 5.27 1.13 10.93
N ARG A 119 6.25 1.04 10.01
CA ARG A 119 7.61 0.60 10.33
C ARG A 119 8.66 1.22 9.41
N THR A 120 9.92 1.21 9.88
CA THR A 120 11.12 1.47 9.07
C THR A 120 12.06 0.27 9.19
N ASN A 121 12.63 -0.19 8.07
CA ASN A 121 13.55 -1.32 8.09
C ASN A 121 14.75 -1.12 7.18
N TYR A 122 15.81 -1.84 7.49
CA TYR A 122 17.05 -1.90 6.72
C TYR A 122 17.45 -3.37 6.62
N PHE A 123 17.88 -3.78 5.43
CA PHE A 123 18.23 -5.17 5.21
C PHE A 123 19.24 -5.36 4.08
N GLN A 124 20.03 -6.43 4.18
CA GLN A 124 20.99 -6.90 3.20
C GLN A 124 21.25 -8.37 3.39
N THR A 125 21.81 -9.03 2.35
CA THR A 125 22.31 -10.39 2.43
C THR A 125 23.82 -10.36 2.15
N VAL A 126 24.61 -10.96 3.02
CA VAL A 126 26.07 -10.92 2.95
C VAL A 126 26.68 -12.32 2.99
N PRO A 127 27.87 -12.54 2.41
CA PRO A 127 28.65 -13.73 2.67
C PRO A 127 28.93 -13.90 4.16
N THR A 128 28.87 -15.13 4.68
CA THR A 128 29.07 -15.43 6.11
C THR A 128 30.32 -14.78 6.72
N PRO A 129 31.51 -14.72 6.03
CA PRO A 129 32.68 -14.04 6.59
C PRO A 129 32.53 -12.52 6.78
N ALA A 130 31.55 -11.90 6.12
CA ALA A 130 31.29 -10.46 6.25
C ALA A 130 30.31 -10.13 7.40
N LEU A 131 29.70 -11.13 8.04
CA LEU A 131 28.66 -10.93 9.05
C LEU A 131 29.14 -10.06 10.22
N ASP A 132 30.35 -10.26 10.71
CA ASP A 132 30.93 -9.48 11.81
C ASP A 132 30.99 -7.98 11.47
N ARG A 133 31.38 -7.62 10.24
CA ARG A 133 31.37 -6.24 9.74
C ARG A 133 29.96 -5.67 9.70
N ILE A 134 28.99 -6.43 9.21
CA ILE A 134 27.61 -5.92 9.06
C ILE A 134 26.95 -5.71 10.41
N LEU A 135 27.15 -6.62 11.35
CA LEU A 135 26.61 -6.44 12.71
C LEU A 135 27.25 -5.24 13.40
N TRP A 136 28.54 -4.98 13.18
CA TRP A 136 29.19 -3.77 13.64
C TRP A 136 28.54 -2.52 13.05
N MET A 137 28.34 -2.48 11.72
CA MET A 137 27.71 -1.33 11.05
C MET A 137 26.28 -1.11 11.53
N GLU A 138 25.46 -2.16 11.60
CA GLU A 138 24.07 -2.05 12.05
C GLU A 138 23.96 -1.59 13.51
N SER A 139 24.85 -2.06 14.37
CA SER A 139 24.89 -1.63 15.78
C SER A 139 25.39 -0.20 15.93
N ASP A 140 26.37 0.21 15.14
CA ASP A 140 26.88 1.58 15.13
C ASP A 140 25.78 2.57 14.69
N ARG A 141 25.03 2.20 13.66
CA ARG A 141 23.86 2.96 13.22
C ARG A 141 22.76 3.02 14.28
N MET A 142 22.54 1.94 15.03
CA MET A 142 21.53 1.89 16.11
C MET A 142 21.94 2.69 17.34
N GLY A 143 23.20 2.69 17.71
CA GLY A 143 23.67 3.28 18.97
C GLY A 143 24.44 4.58 18.84
N HIS A 144 25.08 4.84 17.69
CA HIS A 144 26.08 5.90 17.50
C HIS A 144 25.83 6.75 16.25
N LEU A 145 24.56 7.05 15.93
CA LEU A 145 24.19 7.86 14.76
C LEU A 145 24.35 9.36 15.03
N LEU A 146 23.89 9.85 16.21
CA LEU A 146 23.59 11.26 16.42
C LEU A 146 24.79 12.17 16.34
N GLY A 147 26.00 11.71 16.70
CA GLY A 147 27.22 12.50 16.62
C GLY A 147 27.65 12.82 15.18
N ALA A 148 27.24 11.98 14.23
CA ALA A 148 27.49 12.18 12.81
C ALA A 148 26.42 13.03 12.10
N VAL A 149 25.25 13.26 12.71
CA VAL A 149 24.17 14.06 12.10
C VAL A 149 24.43 15.54 12.31
N THR A 150 24.80 16.22 11.23
CA THR A 150 25.04 17.67 11.19
C THR A 150 23.87 18.42 10.52
N GLN A 151 23.84 19.75 10.68
CA GLN A 151 22.86 20.58 9.96
C GLN A 151 23.02 20.45 8.45
N GLU A 152 24.24 20.33 7.96
CA GLU A 152 24.53 20.17 6.54
C GLU A 152 23.94 18.87 5.99
N LYS A 153 24.16 17.74 6.66
CA LYS A 153 23.57 16.44 6.29
C LYS A 153 22.05 16.45 6.34
N LEU A 154 21.46 17.09 7.35
CA LEU A 154 20.01 17.25 7.45
C LEU A 154 19.46 18.06 6.28
N ASP A 155 20.12 19.19 5.92
CA ASP A 155 19.68 20.04 4.83
C ASP A 155 19.84 19.35 3.47
N GLU A 156 20.92 18.59 3.29
CA GLU A 156 21.15 17.76 2.10
C GLU A 156 20.03 16.71 1.93
N GLN A 157 19.79 15.89 2.95
CA GLN A 157 18.79 14.82 2.87
C GLN A 157 17.37 15.36 2.77
N ARG A 158 17.07 16.48 3.42
CA ARG A 158 15.82 17.21 3.19
C ARG A 158 15.65 17.56 1.72
N GLY A 159 16.72 18.07 1.07
CA GLY A 159 16.72 18.38 -0.35
C GLY A 159 16.46 17.15 -1.23
N VAL A 160 17.05 15.99 -0.88
CA VAL A 160 16.82 14.72 -1.57
C VAL A 160 15.36 14.30 -1.47
N VAL A 161 14.80 14.22 -0.26
CA VAL A 161 13.38 13.82 -0.03
C VAL A 161 12.41 14.77 -0.72
N GLN A 162 12.69 16.08 -0.70
CA GLN A 162 11.87 17.06 -1.43
C GLN A 162 11.94 16.88 -2.95
N ASN A 163 13.10 16.48 -3.49
CA ASN A 163 13.23 16.15 -4.91
C ASN A 163 12.47 14.88 -5.27
N GLU A 164 12.53 13.84 -4.45
CA GLU A 164 11.74 12.62 -4.64
C GLU A 164 10.24 12.92 -4.63
N LYS A 165 9.78 13.76 -3.68
CA LYS A 165 8.39 14.20 -3.65
C LYS A 165 7.99 14.91 -4.94
N ARG A 166 8.78 15.89 -5.41
CA ARG A 166 8.50 16.59 -6.67
C ARG A 166 8.48 15.62 -7.86
N GLN A 167 9.48 14.74 -7.95
CA GLN A 167 9.55 13.74 -9.01
C GLN A 167 8.37 12.79 -8.98
N GLY A 168 7.92 12.38 -7.79
CA GLY A 168 6.74 11.54 -7.62
C GLY A 168 5.45 12.24 -8.02
N GLU A 169 5.26 13.50 -7.60
CA GLU A 169 4.07 14.30 -7.92
C GLU A 169 4.03 14.73 -9.39
N ASP A 170 5.18 14.94 -10.03
CA ASP A 170 5.28 15.26 -11.47
C ASP A 170 4.97 14.07 -12.38
N GLN A 171 4.94 12.83 -11.85
CA GLN A 171 4.49 11.68 -12.63
C GLN A 171 2.97 11.74 -12.87
N PRO A 172 2.49 11.27 -14.02
CA PRO A 172 1.05 11.14 -14.24
C PRO A 172 0.36 10.41 -13.09
N TYR A 173 -0.68 11.00 -12.53
CA TYR A 173 -1.43 10.53 -11.33
C TYR A 173 -0.63 10.57 -10.02
N GLY A 174 0.54 11.21 -9.97
CA GLY A 174 1.43 11.18 -8.81
C GLY A 174 0.84 11.82 -7.55
N SER A 175 0.07 12.90 -7.69
CA SER A 175 -0.56 13.62 -6.58
C SER A 175 -1.71 12.85 -5.91
N VAL A 176 -2.24 11.82 -6.55
CA VAL A 176 -3.45 11.12 -6.09
C VAL A 176 -3.31 10.48 -4.72
N PHE A 177 -2.09 10.07 -4.33
CA PHE A 177 -1.87 9.43 -3.03
C PHE A 177 -2.20 10.36 -1.86
N THR A 178 -1.88 11.64 -1.95
CA THR A 178 -2.27 12.64 -0.93
C THR A 178 -3.79 12.71 -0.81
N HIS A 179 -4.50 12.82 -1.91
CA HIS A 179 -5.97 12.84 -1.94
C HIS A 179 -6.60 11.56 -1.39
N ILE A 180 -5.97 10.40 -1.61
CA ILE A 180 -6.44 9.11 -1.06
C ILE A 180 -6.44 9.14 0.46
N PHE A 181 -5.30 9.48 1.08
CA PHE A 181 -5.17 9.42 2.54
C PHE A 181 -5.97 10.52 3.23
N GLU A 182 -5.96 11.74 2.73
CA GLU A 182 -6.77 12.85 3.24
C GLU A 182 -8.28 12.60 3.05
N GLY A 183 -8.67 11.99 1.94
CA GLY A 183 -10.08 11.71 1.64
C GLY A 183 -10.67 10.52 2.42
N LEU A 184 -9.84 9.54 2.80
CA LEU A 184 -10.30 8.34 3.51
C LEU A 184 -10.22 8.48 5.03
N PHE A 185 -9.18 9.07 5.55
CA PHE A 185 -8.90 9.16 6.97
C PHE A 185 -9.27 10.56 7.50
N PRO A 186 -9.91 10.66 8.67
CA PRO A 186 -10.25 11.97 9.25
C PRO A 186 -8.99 12.70 9.74
N VAL A 187 -9.07 14.02 9.83
CA VAL A 187 -8.04 14.85 10.47
C VAL A 187 -7.76 14.32 11.88
N GLY A 188 -6.49 14.22 12.24
CA GLY A 188 -6.01 13.62 13.49
C GLY A 188 -5.85 12.10 13.47
N HIS A 189 -6.26 11.42 12.39
CA HIS A 189 -5.91 10.02 12.19
C HIS A 189 -4.44 9.91 11.76
N PRO A 190 -3.64 8.99 12.32
CA PRO A 190 -2.22 8.85 11.97
C PRO A 190 -1.94 8.55 10.49
N TYR A 191 -2.92 8.10 9.73
CA TYR A 191 -2.82 7.88 8.28
C TYR A 191 -3.43 9.01 7.43
N HIS A 192 -3.69 10.18 8.00
CA HIS A 192 -4.25 11.32 7.25
C HIS A 192 -3.23 12.05 6.36
N HIS A 193 -2.02 11.56 6.24
CA HIS A 193 -0.94 12.09 5.40
C HIS A 193 -0.19 10.97 4.68
N THR A 194 0.63 11.31 3.71
CA THR A 194 1.50 10.35 3.01
C THR A 194 2.82 10.15 3.75
N VAL A 195 3.49 9.03 3.51
CA VAL A 195 4.81 8.73 4.10
C VAL A 195 5.88 9.74 3.68
N ILE A 196 5.79 10.28 2.46
CA ILE A 196 6.72 11.31 1.96
C ILE A 196 6.46 12.68 2.59
N GLY A 197 5.30 12.89 3.19
CA GLY A 197 4.91 14.11 3.89
C GLY A 197 4.65 15.32 3.00
N SER A 198 4.64 16.53 3.64
CA SER A 198 4.45 17.80 2.96
C SER A 198 5.77 18.56 2.83
N MET A 199 5.86 19.47 1.83
CA MET A 199 7.05 20.36 1.67
C MET A 199 7.21 21.29 2.87
N GLU A 200 6.09 21.75 3.46
CA GLU A 200 6.09 22.64 4.61
C GLU A 200 6.66 21.94 5.85
N ASP A 201 6.17 20.73 6.14
CA ASP A 201 6.61 19.96 7.29
C ASP A 201 8.09 19.54 7.16
N LEU A 202 8.51 19.09 5.97
CA LEU A 202 9.92 18.78 5.71
C LEU A 202 10.83 19.98 5.96
N ASN A 203 10.41 21.20 5.55
CA ASN A 203 11.17 22.43 5.81
C ASN A 203 11.24 22.76 7.31
N SER A 204 10.26 22.36 8.08
CA SER A 204 10.19 22.60 9.52
C SER A 204 11.06 21.66 10.36
N ALA A 205 11.63 20.61 9.77
CA ALA A 205 12.45 19.62 10.46
C ALA A 205 13.77 20.25 10.96
N SER A 206 14.05 20.10 12.25
CA SER A 206 15.25 20.61 12.91
C SER A 206 16.16 19.50 13.42
N LEU A 207 17.41 19.81 13.77
CA LEU A 207 18.32 18.85 14.43
C LEU A 207 17.77 18.34 15.75
N ASP A 208 17.07 19.19 16.52
CA ASP A 208 16.49 18.78 17.78
C ASP A 208 15.33 17.77 17.57
N ASP A 209 14.55 17.95 16.50
CA ASP A 209 13.54 16.95 16.08
C ASP A 209 14.21 15.61 15.74
N VAL A 210 15.32 15.64 14.97
CA VAL A 210 16.09 14.44 14.62
C VAL A 210 16.59 13.71 15.86
N LYS A 211 17.21 14.42 16.79
CA LYS A 211 17.71 13.86 18.05
C LYS A 211 16.57 13.29 18.91
N GLY A 212 15.48 14.04 19.02
CA GLY A 212 14.29 13.60 19.74
C GLY A 212 13.67 12.33 19.16
N TRP A 213 13.59 12.24 17.82
CA TRP A 213 13.06 11.09 17.10
C TRP A 213 13.92 9.85 17.32
N PHE A 214 15.25 9.96 17.12
CA PHE A 214 16.17 8.87 17.34
C PHE A 214 16.08 8.33 18.76
N ASN A 215 16.25 9.20 19.76
CA ASN A 215 16.23 8.83 21.16
C ASN A 215 14.90 8.17 21.58
N LYS A 216 13.79 8.54 20.92
CA LYS A 216 12.47 8.00 21.23
C LYS A 216 12.23 6.64 20.58
N TYR A 217 12.65 6.45 19.32
CA TYR A 217 12.15 5.34 18.51
C TYR A 217 13.22 4.34 18.08
N TYR A 218 14.51 4.71 18.05
CA TYR A 218 15.58 3.87 17.47
C TYR A 218 16.38 3.06 18.50
N GLY A 219 15.88 2.96 19.72
CA GLY A 219 16.48 2.10 20.74
C GLY A 219 16.26 0.61 20.47
N PRO A 220 17.15 -0.27 21.00
CA PRO A 220 17.07 -1.71 20.79
C PRO A 220 15.76 -2.33 21.27
N ASN A 221 15.14 -1.81 22.31
CA ASN A 221 13.84 -2.26 22.83
C ASN A 221 12.65 -1.96 21.90
N ASN A 222 12.84 -1.18 20.84
CA ASN A 222 11.87 -0.92 19.78
C ASN A 222 12.27 -1.55 18.43
N ALA A 223 13.28 -2.43 18.44
CA ALA A 223 13.82 -3.04 17.23
C ALA A 223 13.66 -4.58 17.22
N ILE A 224 13.68 -5.12 16.00
CA ILE A 224 13.74 -6.55 15.71
C ILE A 224 14.95 -6.77 14.80
N LEU A 225 15.87 -7.62 15.22
CA LEU A 225 16.98 -8.09 14.40
C LEU A 225 16.68 -9.52 13.94
N VAL A 226 16.70 -9.75 12.64
CA VAL A 226 16.56 -11.08 12.06
C VAL A 226 17.83 -11.47 11.35
N LEU A 227 18.36 -12.64 11.70
CA LEU A 227 19.50 -13.30 11.05
C LEU A 227 18.99 -14.59 10.41
N SER A 228 19.07 -14.70 9.09
CA SER A 228 18.58 -15.88 8.37
C SER A 228 19.65 -16.38 7.39
N GLY A 229 20.07 -17.63 7.50
CA GLY A 229 21.06 -18.21 6.61
C GLY A 229 22.10 -19.06 7.35
N ASP A 230 23.38 -18.94 6.96
CA ASP A 230 24.49 -19.74 7.47
C ASP A 230 24.95 -19.28 8.87
N ILE A 231 24.03 -19.32 9.82
CA ILE A 231 24.22 -18.99 11.24
C ILE A 231 23.14 -19.68 12.08
N ASN A 232 23.50 -20.12 13.29
CA ASN A 232 22.56 -20.60 14.30
C ASN A 232 22.53 -19.65 15.52
N ALA A 233 21.62 -19.90 16.47
CA ALA A 233 21.47 -19.04 17.63
C ALA A 233 22.64 -19.08 18.61
N GLU A 234 23.36 -20.21 18.71
CA GLU A 234 24.55 -20.32 19.58
C GLU A 234 25.68 -19.43 19.06
N GLU A 235 25.85 -19.36 17.73
CA GLU A 235 26.81 -18.50 17.03
C GLU A 235 26.36 -17.02 17.07
N ALA A 236 25.06 -16.75 16.93
CA ALA A 236 24.50 -15.40 16.87
C ALA A 236 24.53 -14.68 18.24
N LYS A 237 24.18 -15.36 19.34
CA LYS A 237 24.09 -14.74 20.67
C LYS A 237 25.36 -13.98 21.09
N PRO A 238 26.57 -14.54 21.02
CA PRO A 238 27.78 -13.78 21.39
C PRO A 238 28.07 -12.61 20.45
N LEU A 239 27.76 -12.73 19.16
CA LEU A 239 27.94 -11.64 18.18
C LEU A 239 26.94 -10.49 18.45
N VAL A 240 25.67 -10.81 18.68
CA VAL A 240 24.65 -9.83 19.00
C VAL A 240 25.00 -9.12 20.32
N ASN A 241 25.37 -9.84 21.37
CA ASN A 241 25.77 -9.23 22.63
C ASN A 241 27.02 -8.37 22.49
N LYS A 242 28.00 -8.77 21.67
CA LYS A 242 29.22 -8.02 21.40
C LYS A 242 28.93 -6.64 20.79
N TYR A 243 28.00 -6.58 19.82
CA TYR A 243 27.77 -5.36 19.04
C TYR A 243 26.59 -4.54 19.54
N PHE A 244 25.53 -5.15 20.03
CA PHE A 244 24.31 -4.46 20.42
C PHE A 244 24.10 -4.38 21.92
N GLY A 245 24.89 -5.10 22.72
CA GLY A 245 24.62 -5.29 24.16
C GLY A 245 24.84 -4.04 25.00
N ASP A 246 25.68 -3.11 24.59
CA ASP A 246 26.01 -1.85 25.27
C ASP A 246 25.12 -0.66 24.84
N ILE A 247 24.25 -0.84 23.82
CA ILE A 247 23.36 0.23 23.37
C ILE A 247 22.24 0.45 24.39
N GLU A 248 22.11 1.68 24.85
CA GLU A 248 21.09 2.06 25.81
C GLU A 248 19.67 1.88 25.24
N PRO A 249 18.73 1.31 26.00
CA PRO A 249 17.35 1.19 25.55
C PRO A 249 16.66 2.56 25.50
N GLY A 250 15.79 2.74 24.50
CA GLY A 250 14.91 3.89 24.41
C GLY A 250 13.79 3.87 25.47
N PRO A 251 12.98 4.93 25.55
CA PRO A 251 11.85 4.98 26.46
C PRO A 251 10.79 3.92 26.13
N ALA A 252 9.98 3.55 27.12
CA ALA A 252 8.83 2.68 26.89
C ALA A 252 7.80 3.39 26.00
N LEU A 253 7.41 2.75 24.91
CA LEU A 253 6.45 3.27 23.93
C LEU A 253 5.07 2.63 24.11
N SER A 254 4.04 3.45 23.99
CA SER A 254 2.66 2.95 23.91
C SER A 254 2.42 2.33 22.52
N LYS A 255 1.78 1.17 22.52
CA LYS A 255 1.38 0.54 21.25
C LYS A 255 0.15 1.23 20.69
N TRP A 256 0.17 1.52 19.39
CA TRP A 256 -1.02 1.95 18.66
C TRP A 256 -2.08 0.84 18.67
N GLN A 257 -3.33 1.26 18.77
CA GLN A 257 -4.48 0.37 18.63
C GLN A 257 -5.12 0.60 17.27
N ALA A 258 -5.82 -0.42 16.76
CA ALA A 258 -6.59 -0.28 15.54
C ALA A 258 -7.61 0.85 15.68
N TRP A 259 -7.60 1.74 14.71
CA TRP A 259 -8.58 2.82 14.57
C TRP A 259 -9.10 2.81 13.14
N VAL A 260 -10.18 2.09 12.92
CA VAL A 260 -10.83 1.97 11.61
C VAL A 260 -11.96 2.99 11.51
N PRO A 261 -11.78 4.08 10.76
CA PRO A 261 -12.83 5.10 10.61
C PRO A 261 -14.09 4.50 9.95
N LYS A 262 -15.25 4.75 10.56
CA LYS A 262 -16.53 4.36 9.97
C LYS A 262 -17.03 5.43 9.03
N ARG A 263 -17.22 5.06 7.78
CA ARG A 263 -17.76 5.93 6.73
C ARG A 263 -19.12 5.38 6.28
N SER A 264 -20.15 6.21 6.34
CA SER A 264 -21.52 5.86 5.88
C SER A 264 -21.95 6.66 4.65
N VAL A 265 -21.16 7.65 4.25
CA VAL A 265 -21.44 8.52 3.12
C VAL A 265 -20.40 8.32 2.03
N ASN A 266 -20.87 8.14 0.81
CA ASN A 266 -20.02 8.10 -0.37
C ASN A 266 -19.63 9.53 -0.77
N THR A 267 -18.34 9.74 -1.01
CA THR A 267 -17.80 11.06 -1.41
C THR A 267 -17.10 10.97 -2.75
N ARG A 268 -17.05 12.10 -3.48
CA ARG A 268 -16.42 12.20 -4.80
C ARG A 268 -15.52 13.42 -4.87
N GLU A 269 -14.42 13.28 -5.57
CA GLU A 269 -13.49 14.33 -5.90
C GLU A 269 -13.07 14.21 -7.37
N ILE A 270 -12.89 15.33 -8.05
CA ILE A 270 -12.36 15.39 -9.42
C ILE A 270 -11.12 16.26 -9.40
N ILE A 271 -10.01 15.72 -9.85
CA ILE A 271 -8.75 16.44 -9.99
C ILE A 271 -8.32 16.44 -11.44
N GLN A 272 -7.75 17.57 -11.90
CA GLN A 272 -7.14 17.66 -13.21
C GLN A 272 -5.63 17.48 -13.08
N ASP A 273 -5.07 16.67 -13.97
CA ASP A 273 -3.64 16.40 -14.00
C ASP A 273 -3.15 16.21 -15.45
N LYS A 274 -1.85 16.29 -15.65
CA LYS A 274 -1.20 16.02 -16.93
C LYS A 274 -1.11 14.51 -17.17
N VAL A 275 -2.23 13.93 -17.51
CA VAL A 275 -2.40 12.48 -17.67
C VAL A 275 -2.88 12.15 -19.09
N PRO A 276 -2.51 10.96 -19.64
CA PRO A 276 -2.90 10.57 -20.97
C PRO A 276 -4.38 10.19 -21.10
N GLN A 277 -5.03 9.80 -20.01
CA GLN A 277 -6.43 9.36 -19.97
C GLN A 277 -7.02 9.54 -18.57
N SER A 278 -8.34 9.55 -18.47
CA SER A 278 -8.99 9.63 -17.17
C SER A 278 -8.80 8.34 -16.38
N ARG A 279 -8.64 8.46 -15.05
CA ARG A 279 -8.52 7.31 -14.14
C ARG A 279 -9.47 7.48 -12.96
N ILE A 280 -10.17 6.42 -12.62
CA ILE A 280 -11.07 6.35 -11.47
C ILE A 280 -10.41 5.53 -10.37
N TYR A 281 -10.31 6.12 -9.17
CA TYR A 281 -9.98 5.42 -7.94
C TYR A 281 -11.22 5.38 -7.07
N ARG A 282 -11.69 4.20 -6.70
CA ARG A 282 -12.78 4.04 -5.74
C ARG A 282 -12.31 3.24 -4.55
N LEU A 283 -12.36 3.84 -3.39
CA LEU A 283 -11.60 3.43 -2.22
C LEU A 283 -12.52 3.31 -1.00
N TRP A 284 -12.28 2.30 -0.19
CA TRP A 284 -12.93 2.08 1.10
C TRP A 284 -11.88 1.94 2.18
N VAL A 285 -12.19 2.40 3.37
CA VAL A 285 -11.45 2.00 4.57
C VAL A 285 -11.84 0.56 4.87
N SER A 286 -10.84 -0.29 5.04
CA SER A 286 -10.99 -1.70 5.40
C SER A 286 -10.32 -1.98 6.75
N PRO A 287 -10.53 -3.15 7.36
CA PRO A 287 -10.02 -3.42 8.71
C PRO A 287 -8.50 -3.52 8.73
N GLU A 288 -7.95 -3.45 9.93
CA GLU A 288 -6.55 -3.70 10.21
C GLU A 288 -6.09 -5.08 9.71
N ASN A 289 -4.79 -5.22 9.43
CA ASN A 289 -4.19 -6.42 8.81
C ASN A 289 -4.31 -7.70 9.66
N THR A 290 -4.51 -7.58 10.98
CA THR A 290 -4.75 -8.74 11.87
C THR A 290 -6.22 -9.12 12.01
N SER A 291 -7.11 -8.43 11.31
CA SER A 291 -8.55 -8.73 11.33
C SER A 291 -8.85 -10.10 10.74
N SER A 292 -9.75 -10.82 11.36
CA SER A 292 -10.27 -12.11 10.85
C SER A 292 -10.95 -12.02 9.47
N THR A 293 -11.11 -10.82 8.91
CA THR A 293 -11.68 -10.60 7.56
C THR A 293 -10.65 -10.10 6.55
N ALA A 294 -9.38 -9.91 6.94
CA ALA A 294 -8.33 -9.40 6.06
C ALA A 294 -8.10 -10.36 4.87
N THR A 295 -7.88 -11.65 5.14
CA THR A 295 -7.69 -12.67 4.11
C THR A 295 -8.90 -12.80 3.17
N ASP A 296 -10.13 -12.70 3.69
CA ASP A 296 -11.36 -12.72 2.87
C ASP A 296 -11.42 -11.47 1.94
N LEU A 297 -11.00 -10.30 2.41
CA LEU A 297 -10.92 -9.07 1.59
C LEU A 297 -9.80 -9.15 0.55
N PHE A 298 -8.66 -9.75 0.88
CA PHE A 298 -7.60 -10.04 -0.10
C PHE A 298 -8.15 -10.92 -1.24
N ILE A 299 -8.91 -11.97 -0.90
CA ILE A 299 -9.54 -12.84 -1.90
C ILE A 299 -10.58 -12.07 -2.72
N ALA A 300 -11.37 -11.19 -2.09
CA ALA A 300 -12.33 -10.34 -2.79
C ALA A 300 -11.64 -9.40 -3.79
N ALA A 301 -10.55 -8.74 -3.39
CA ALA A 301 -9.77 -7.87 -4.25
C ALA A 301 -9.22 -8.64 -5.45
N SER A 302 -8.61 -9.79 -5.22
CA SER A 302 -8.05 -10.62 -6.29
C SER A 302 -9.12 -11.14 -7.25
N ALA A 303 -10.25 -11.58 -6.77
CA ALA A 303 -11.36 -12.05 -7.63
C ALA A 303 -11.96 -10.91 -8.47
N LEU A 304 -11.98 -9.69 -7.93
CA LEU A 304 -12.49 -8.52 -8.62
C LEU A 304 -11.50 -7.94 -9.63
N GLY A 305 -10.18 -7.93 -9.33
CA GLY A 305 -9.23 -7.13 -10.11
C GLY A 305 -7.83 -7.72 -10.33
N ASP A 306 -7.51 -8.98 -9.92
CA ASP A 306 -6.19 -9.57 -10.18
C ASP A 306 -6.15 -10.33 -11.51
N GLY A 307 -5.52 -9.69 -12.51
CA GLY A 307 -5.26 -10.26 -13.82
C GLY A 307 -6.46 -10.25 -14.77
N LYS A 308 -6.22 -10.75 -15.99
CA LYS A 308 -7.15 -10.63 -17.12
C LYS A 308 -8.47 -11.40 -16.97
N ASN A 309 -8.52 -12.38 -16.07
CA ASN A 309 -9.71 -13.17 -15.79
C ASN A 309 -10.56 -12.62 -14.64
N SER A 310 -10.11 -11.55 -13.99
CA SER A 310 -10.85 -10.90 -12.91
C SER A 310 -12.11 -10.22 -13.45
N ARG A 311 -13.10 -10.03 -12.57
CA ARG A 311 -14.44 -9.60 -13.01
C ARG A 311 -14.44 -8.20 -13.63
N LEU A 312 -13.75 -7.23 -13.00
CA LEU A 312 -13.68 -5.86 -13.53
C LEU A 312 -12.88 -5.81 -14.84
N TYR A 313 -11.74 -6.49 -14.90
CA TYR A 313 -10.94 -6.50 -16.13
C TYR A 313 -11.72 -7.13 -17.28
N LYS A 314 -12.35 -8.29 -17.05
CA LYS A 314 -13.16 -8.95 -18.07
C LYS A 314 -14.30 -8.07 -18.57
N GLU A 315 -15.11 -7.52 -17.67
CA GLU A 315 -16.27 -6.70 -18.05
C GLU A 315 -15.85 -5.40 -18.74
N LEU A 316 -14.93 -4.62 -18.14
CA LEU A 316 -14.62 -3.26 -18.59
C LEU A 316 -13.63 -3.22 -19.74
N VAL A 317 -12.61 -4.11 -19.72
CA VAL A 317 -11.50 -4.07 -20.69
C VAL A 317 -11.77 -5.02 -21.86
N TYR A 318 -12.21 -6.25 -21.59
CA TYR A 318 -12.35 -7.29 -22.61
C TYR A 318 -13.72 -7.24 -23.30
N ASP A 319 -14.81 -7.32 -22.54
CA ASP A 319 -16.16 -7.46 -23.10
C ASP A 319 -16.72 -6.11 -23.62
N GLN A 320 -16.66 -5.04 -22.80
CA GLN A 320 -17.21 -3.73 -23.20
C GLN A 320 -16.20 -2.79 -23.85
N GLN A 321 -14.90 -3.00 -23.64
CA GLN A 321 -13.81 -2.18 -24.21
C GLN A 321 -13.93 -0.69 -23.87
N ILE A 322 -14.41 -0.36 -22.67
CA ILE A 322 -14.58 1.00 -22.18
C ILE A 322 -13.45 1.45 -21.22
N ALA A 323 -12.57 0.53 -20.86
CA ALA A 323 -11.37 0.79 -20.09
C ALA A 323 -10.14 0.15 -20.74
N THR A 324 -8.96 0.67 -20.46
CA THR A 324 -7.67 0.10 -20.89
C THR A 324 -7.06 -0.78 -19.84
N ASN A 325 -7.39 -0.53 -18.57
CA ASN A 325 -6.99 -1.35 -17.43
C ASN A 325 -8.06 -1.28 -16.31
N ALA A 326 -8.13 -2.33 -15.51
CA ALA A 326 -8.93 -2.39 -14.29
C ALA A 326 -8.23 -3.31 -13.29
N SER A 327 -7.98 -2.80 -12.10
CA SER A 327 -7.31 -3.52 -11.01
C SER A 327 -7.98 -3.25 -9.66
N VAL A 328 -7.79 -4.16 -8.71
CA VAL A 328 -8.27 -4.01 -7.33
C VAL A 328 -7.16 -4.46 -6.39
N PHE A 329 -7.02 -3.74 -5.29
CA PHE A 329 -6.01 -4.03 -4.27
C PHE A 329 -6.63 -3.95 -2.87
N ASN A 330 -6.01 -4.63 -1.92
CA ASN A 330 -6.20 -4.43 -0.49
C ASN A 330 -4.83 -4.05 0.10
N TYR A 331 -4.68 -2.79 0.47
CA TYR A 331 -3.43 -2.27 1.06
C TYR A 331 -3.53 -2.39 2.57
N GLU A 332 -2.86 -3.40 3.10
CA GLU A 332 -2.98 -3.82 4.50
C GLU A 332 -2.02 -3.04 5.41
N LEU A 333 -2.56 -2.44 6.48
CA LEU A 333 -1.85 -1.63 7.47
C LEU A 333 -2.32 -2.00 8.88
N GLN A 334 -1.55 -1.62 9.93
CA GLN A 334 -1.81 -2.00 11.31
C GLN A 334 -3.05 -1.37 11.93
N MET A 335 -3.38 -0.11 11.60
CA MET A 335 -4.50 0.59 12.25
C MET A 335 -5.79 0.48 11.46
N ALA A 336 -5.70 0.56 10.16
CA ALA A 336 -6.79 0.42 9.19
C ALA A 336 -6.18 0.24 7.81
N SER A 337 -6.81 -0.54 6.96
CA SER A 337 -6.35 -0.83 5.59
C SER A 337 -7.18 -0.08 4.55
N ILE A 338 -6.76 -0.13 3.29
CA ILE A 338 -7.47 0.49 2.17
C ILE A 338 -7.79 -0.57 1.12
N PHE A 339 -9.08 -0.76 0.85
CA PHE A 339 -9.53 -1.52 -0.29
C PHE A 339 -9.78 -0.58 -1.46
N GLY A 340 -9.15 -0.81 -2.62
CA GLY A 340 -9.20 0.13 -3.74
C GLY A 340 -9.46 -0.53 -5.08
N VAL A 341 -10.30 0.11 -5.88
CA VAL A 341 -10.53 -0.18 -7.30
C VAL A 341 -9.91 0.94 -8.12
N THR A 342 -9.09 0.59 -9.11
CA THR A 342 -8.49 1.53 -10.06
C THR A 342 -8.89 1.13 -11.47
N VAL A 343 -9.42 2.09 -12.25
CA VAL A 343 -9.84 1.86 -13.63
C VAL A 343 -9.33 2.98 -14.53
N ASP A 344 -8.59 2.61 -15.56
CA ASP A 344 -8.13 3.51 -16.62
C ASP A 344 -9.21 3.59 -17.69
N VAL A 345 -9.84 4.75 -17.81
CA VAL A 345 -10.92 4.98 -18.79
C VAL A 345 -10.33 5.08 -20.18
N LYS A 346 -10.88 4.34 -21.14
CA LYS A 346 -10.45 4.41 -22.54
C LYS A 346 -10.75 5.79 -23.10
N ASP A 347 -9.82 6.31 -23.88
CA ASP A 347 -9.97 7.61 -24.55
C ASP A 347 -11.28 7.73 -25.33
N GLY A 348 -11.95 8.89 -25.21
CA GLY A 348 -13.24 9.15 -25.83
C GLY A 348 -14.46 8.48 -25.16
N VAL A 349 -14.26 7.73 -24.09
CA VAL A 349 -15.35 7.11 -23.32
C VAL A 349 -15.79 8.02 -22.17
N ASP A 350 -17.09 8.17 -22.00
CA ASP A 350 -17.66 8.91 -20.87
C ASP A 350 -17.34 8.21 -19.53
N VAL A 351 -16.71 8.94 -18.62
CA VAL A 351 -16.39 8.49 -17.26
C VAL A 351 -17.62 7.96 -16.52
N ALA A 352 -18.77 8.63 -16.65
CA ALA A 352 -20.01 8.22 -16.00
C ALA A 352 -20.50 6.84 -16.47
N LYS A 353 -20.24 6.47 -17.73
CA LYS A 353 -20.53 5.14 -18.24
C LYS A 353 -19.66 4.08 -17.54
N VAL A 354 -18.37 4.35 -17.38
CA VAL A 354 -17.44 3.43 -16.71
C VAL A 354 -17.81 3.28 -15.22
N GLU A 355 -18.12 4.38 -14.54
CA GLU A 355 -18.59 4.36 -13.14
C GLU A 355 -19.82 3.46 -12.95
N LYS A 356 -20.80 3.57 -13.84
CA LYS A 356 -22.01 2.75 -13.81
C LYS A 356 -21.72 1.25 -13.93
N GLU A 357 -20.77 0.89 -14.78
CA GLU A 357 -20.39 -0.52 -14.93
C GLU A 357 -19.54 -1.02 -13.73
N ILE A 358 -18.69 -0.17 -13.14
CA ILE A 358 -18.04 -0.48 -11.85
C ILE A 358 -19.10 -0.77 -10.78
N ASP A 359 -20.12 0.08 -10.65
CA ASP A 359 -21.22 -0.10 -9.70
C ASP A 359 -21.95 -1.42 -9.91
N LYS A 360 -22.20 -1.78 -11.16
CA LYS A 360 -22.87 -3.03 -11.54
C LYS A 360 -22.03 -4.25 -11.12
N VAL A 361 -20.73 -4.27 -11.45
CA VAL A 361 -19.85 -5.40 -11.12
C VAL A 361 -19.70 -5.56 -9.61
N ILE A 362 -19.47 -4.46 -8.88
CA ILE A 362 -19.36 -4.48 -7.41
C ILE A 362 -20.67 -4.91 -6.77
N SER A 363 -21.81 -4.35 -7.18
CA SER A 363 -23.13 -4.72 -6.64
C SER A 363 -23.45 -6.20 -6.90
N GLU A 364 -23.08 -6.72 -8.07
CA GLU A 364 -23.24 -8.14 -8.37
C GLU A 364 -22.34 -9.01 -7.48
N PHE A 365 -21.08 -8.60 -7.24
CA PHE A 365 -20.17 -9.29 -6.34
C PHE A 365 -20.71 -9.30 -4.90
N LEU A 366 -21.18 -8.16 -4.39
CA LEU A 366 -21.79 -8.08 -3.06
C LEU A 366 -23.03 -8.98 -2.94
N ARG A 367 -23.84 -9.06 -4.00
CA ARG A 367 -25.07 -9.88 -4.01
C ARG A 367 -24.78 -11.37 -4.12
N LYS A 368 -23.85 -11.80 -5.01
CA LYS A 368 -23.59 -13.22 -5.31
C LYS A 368 -22.39 -13.79 -4.54
N GLY A 369 -21.37 -12.95 -4.25
CA GLY A 369 -20.06 -13.40 -3.79
C GLY A 369 -19.19 -13.97 -4.91
N PRO A 370 -17.96 -14.40 -4.59
CA PRO A 370 -17.13 -15.18 -5.51
C PRO A 370 -17.65 -16.59 -5.68
N SER A 371 -17.28 -17.24 -6.78
CA SER A 371 -17.45 -18.66 -6.98
C SER A 371 -16.46 -19.49 -6.16
N LYS A 372 -16.70 -20.78 -6.02
CA LYS A 372 -15.75 -21.71 -5.39
C LYS A 372 -14.41 -21.75 -6.15
N ASP A 373 -14.48 -21.69 -7.48
CA ASP A 373 -13.27 -21.74 -8.33
C ASP A 373 -12.44 -20.46 -8.22
N GLU A 374 -13.08 -19.28 -8.11
CA GLU A 374 -12.36 -18.03 -7.86
C GLU A 374 -11.65 -18.07 -6.49
N VAL A 375 -12.32 -18.47 -5.42
CA VAL A 375 -11.69 -18.60 -4.08
C VAL A 375 -10.53 -19.59 -4.14
N LYS A 376 -10.73 -20.77 -4.73
CA LYS A 376 -9.68 -21.79 -4.87
C LYS A 376 -8.48 -21.28 -5.67
N LEU A 377 -8.72 -20.60 -6.79
CA LEU A 377 -7.66 -20.05 -7.65
C LEU A 377 -6.83 -19.02 -6.89
N VAL A 378 -7.47 -18.04 -6.24
CA VAL A 378 -6.80 -16.99 -5.50
C VAL A 378 -6.01 -17.58 -4.33
N SER A 379 -6.64 -18.43 -3.51
CA SER A 379 -5.97 -19.08 -2.38
C SER A 379 -4.76 -19.90 -2.84
N THR A 380 -4.88 -20.64 -3.96
CA THR A 380 -3.76 -21.43 -4.51
C THR A 380 -2.61 -20.52 -4.97
N LYS A 381 -2.91 -19.44 -5.69
CA LYS A 381 -1.91 -18.47 -6.16
C LYS A 381 -1.16 -17.82 -4.98
N ARG A 382 -1.90 -17.35 -3.97
CA ARG A 382 -1.31 -16.69 -2.79
C ARG A 382 -0.43 -17.63 -2.00
N ARG A 383 -0.93 -18.85 -1.72
CA ARG A 383 -0.13 -19.92 -1.06
C ARG A 383 1.14 -20.22 -1.83
N ALA A 384 1.06 -20.39 -3.15
CA ALA A 384 2.23 -20.63 -3.99
C ALA A 384 3.21 -19.44 -4.00
N SER A 385 2.72 -18.21 -3.89
CA SER A 385 3.57 -17.01 -3.79
C SER A 385 4.33 -16.98 -2.46
N ILE A 386 3.63 -17.23 -1.34
CA ILE A 386 4.27 -17.33 -0.01
C ILE A 386 5.35 -18.41 -0.03
N ILE A 387 5.02 -19.62 -0.48
CA ILE A 387 5.97 -20.76 -0.52
C ILE A 387 7.21 -20.42 -1.34
N ARG A 388 7.05 -19.79 -2.51
CA ARG A 388 8.21 -19.39 -3.33
C ARG A 388 9.08 -18.33 -2.66
N GLY A 389 8.46 -17.36 -1.95
CA GLY A 389 9.22 -16.37 -1.17
C GLY A 389 10.14 -17.04 -0.13
N LEU A 390 9.66 -18.12 0.48
CA LEU A 390 10.44 -18.87 1.48
C LEU A 390 11.62 -19.70 0.89
N GLU A 391 11.84 -19.70 -0.41
CA GLU A 391 13.05 -20.26 -1.02
C GLU A 391 14.27 -19.34 -0.78
N GLU A 392 14.03 -18.03 -0.65
CA GLU A 392 15.06 -17.02 -0.43
C GLU A 392 15.30 -16.79 1.07
N VAL A 393 16.56 -16.58 1.46
CA VAL A 393 16.91 -16.30 2.86
C VAL A 393 16.64 -14.86 3.25
N GLY A 394 16.81 -13.90 2.32
CA GLY A 394 16.63 -12.46 2.50
C GLY A 394 15.84 -11.82 1.37
N GLY A 395 15.80 -10.47 1.35
CA GLY A 395 15.02 -9.70 0.39
C GLY A 395 13.52 -9.68 0.72
N PHE A 396 12.73 -8.96 -0.07
CA PHE A 396 11.27 -8.86 0.14
C PHE A 396 10.58 -10.21 -0.03
N GLY A 397 9.81 -10.62 0.97
CA GLY A 397 9.08 -11.89 0.99
C GLY A 397 9.96 -13.13 1.24
N GLY A 398 11.27 -12.96 1.43
CA GLY A 398 12.17 -14.01 1.87
C GLY A 398 11.96 -14.39 3.35
N LYS A 399 12.71 -15.39 3.84
CA LYS A 399 12.53 -15.90 5.21
C LYS A 399 12.76 -14.83 6.27
N ALA A 400 13.83 -14.02 6.15
CA ALA A 400 14.11 -12.95 7.10
C ALA A 400 12.97 -11.92 7.16
N ASP A 401 12.48 -11.48 6.01
CA ASP A 401 11.37 -10.54 5.89
C ASP A 401 10.05 -11.13 6.43
N THR A 402 9.77 -12.39 6.12
CA THR A 402 8.58 -13.11 6.61
C THR A 402 8.57 -13.24 8.13
N LEU A 403 9.70 -13.60 8.74
CA LEU A 403 9.83 -13.72 10.20
C LEU A 403 9.74 -12.35 10.88
N ALA A 404 10.40 -11.33 10.31
CA ALA A 404 10.32 -9.95 10.81
C ALA A 404 8.89 -9.40 10.74
N THR A 405 8.21 -9.61 9.60
CA THR A 405 6.79 -9.21 9.41
C THR A 405 5.88 -9.87 10.43
N GLY A 406 5.99 -11.17 10.65
CA GLY A 406 5.19 -11.88 11.62
C GLY A 406 5.40 -11.38 13.06
N GLU A 407 6.65 -11.19 13.46
CA GLU A 407 7.00 -10.60 14.76
C GLU A 407 6.48 -9.18 14.91
N PHE A 408 6.62 -8.36 13.87
CA PHE A 408 6.17 -6.97 13.89
C PHE A 408 4.64 -6.84 14.00
N ILE A 409 3.90 -7.63 13.20
CA ILE A 409 2.43 -7.55 13.13
C ILE A 409 1.77 -8.19 14.34
N ALA A 410 2.19 -9.40 14.71
CA ALA A 410 1.49 -10.25 15.67
C ALA A 410 2.32 -10.65 16.90
N GLY A 411 3.64 -10.32 16.95
CA GLY A 411 4.54 -10.82 17.97
C GLY A 411 4.88 -12.32 17.81
N ASP A 412 4.53 -12.89 16.66
CA ASP A 412 4.78 -14.28 16.30
C ASP A 412 5.47 -14.36 14.93
N PRO A 413 6.76 -14.70 14.87
CA PRO A 413 7.47 -14.85 13.60
C PRO A 413 6.81 -15.80 12.61
N ASN A 414 6.06 -16.80 13.09
CA ASN A 414 5.33 -17.76 12.26
C ASN A 414 3.91 -17.30 11.87
N TYR A 415 3.56 -16.02 12.02
CA TYR A 415 2.22 -15.49 11.68
C TYR A 415 1.79 -15.80 10.24
N PHE A 416 2.71 -15.96 9.29
CA PHE A 416 2.41 -16.39 7.92
C PHE A 416 1.64 -17.73 7.85
N LYS A 417 1.78 -18.60 8.86
CA LYS A 417 0.98 -19.86 8.95
C LYS A 417 -0.50 -19.57 9.18
N THR A 418 -0.81 -18.53 9.95
CA THR A 418 -2.19 -18.09 10.15
C THR A 418 -2.80 -17.68 8.80
N GLU A 419 -2.09 -16.89 7.98
CA GLU A 419 -2.54 -16.54 6.63
C GLU A 419 -2.73 -17.79 5.75
N LEU A 420 -1.78 -18.75 5.79
CA LEU A 420 -1.89 -20.00 5.04
C LEU A 420 -3.10 -20.84 5.46
N ASP A 421 -3.40 -20.90 6.74
CA ASP A 421 -4.56 -21.63 7.29
C ASP A 421 -5.87 -20.92 6.91
N GLU A 422 -5.95 -19.61 7.02
CA GLU A 422 -7.10 -18.80 6.61
C GLU A 422 -7.38 -18.95 5.11
N LEU A 423 -6.35 -18.88 4.26
CA LEU A 423 -6.49 -19.17 2.82
C LEU A 423 -7.01 -20.58 2.54
N GLY A 424 -6.61 -21.56 3.37
CA GLY A 424 -7.09 -22.94 3.28
C GLY A 424 -8.54 -23.12 3.70
N GLN A 425 -9.04 -22.27 4.60
CA GLN A 425 -10.39 -22.32 5.16
C GLN A 425 -11.36 -21.35 4.48
N ALA A 426 -10.87 -20.48 3.59
CA ALA A 426 -11.67 -19.45 2.93
C ALA A 426 -12.85 -20.06 2.14
N THR A 427 -14.00 -19.42 2.25
CA THR A 427 -15.23 -19.85 1.57
C THR A 427 -15.88 -18.70 0.81
N PRO A 428 -16.63 -18.98 -0.27
CA PRO A 428 -17.42 -17.96 -0.94
C PRO A 428 -18.37 -17.19 -0.02
N LYS A 429 -18.89 -17.85 1.03
CA LYS A 429 -19.77 -17.21 2.01
C LYS A 429 -19.01 -16.25 2.92
N GLY A 430 -17.81 -16.61 3.38
CA GLY A 430 -16.94 -15.76 4.18
C GLY A 430 -16.54 -14.50 3.41
N VAL A 431 -15.98 -14.69 2.22
CA VAL A 431 -15.58 -13.58 1.33
C VAL A 431 -16.74 -12.63 1.01
N LYS A 432 -17.93 -13.20 0.70
CA LYS A 432 -19.13 -12.39 0.49
C LYS A 432 -19.53 -11.61 1.75
N ALA A 433 -19.45 -12.20 2.92
CA ALA A 433 -19.80 -11.54 4.18
C ALA A 433 -18.82 -10.40 4.49
N ALA A 434 -17.52 -10.61 4.34
CA ALA A 434 -16.49 -9.60 4.50
C ALA A 434 -16.70 -8.43 3.51
N ALA A 435 -16.90 -8.72 2.23
CA ALA A 435 -17.18 -7.71 1.22
C ALA A 435 -18.44 -6.87 1.55
N ASN A 436 -19.53 -7.50 1.96
CA ASN A 436 -20.76 -6.78 2.36
C ASN A 436 -20.57 -5.94 3.62
N LYS A 437 -19.73 -6.36 4.56
CA LYS A 437 -19.42 -5.59 5.77
C LYS A 437 -18.65 -4.32 5.47
N TRP A 438 -17.68 -4.38 4.54
CA TRP A 438 -16.69 -3.34 4.35
C TRP A 438 -16.84 -2.51 3.07
N LEU A 439 -17.45 -3.06 2.00
CA LEU A 439 -17.48 -2.43 0.68
C LEU A 439 -18.87 -1.96 0.23
N LYS A 440 -19.88 -2.07 1.08
CA LYS A 440 -21.26 -1.75 0.70
C LYS A 440 -21.46 -0.25 0.54
N GLU A 441 -20.89 0.56 1.41
CA GLU A 441 -21.04 2.01 1.47
C GLU A 441 -19.79 2.69 2.03
N GLY A 442 -19.78 4.02 2.03
CA GLY A 442 -18.68 4.78 2.64
C GLY A 442 -17.42 4.87 1.78
N TRP A 443 -17.54 4.65 0.48
CA TRP A 443 -16.38 4.82 -0.41
C TRP A 443 -16.07 6.30 -0.67
N HIS A 444 -14.79 6.56 -0.93
CA HIS A 444 -14.29 7.80 -1.50
C HIS A 444 -13.85 7.53 -2.94
N GLN A 445 -14.32 8.35 -3.88
CA GLN A 445 -13.90 8.23 -5.27
C GLN A 445 -13.14 9.46 -5.71
N ILE A 446 -11.97 9.23 -6.29
CA ILE A 446 -11.18 10.26 -6.96
C ILE A 446 -11.21 9.95 -8.45
N THR A 447 -11.58 10.95 -9.25
CA THR A 447 -11.51 10.86 -10.70
C THR A 447 -10.46 11.84 -11.19
N VAL A 448 -9.34 11.32 -11.68
CA VAL A 448 -8.29 12.12 -12.32
C VAL A 448 -8.64 12.27 -13.77
N VAL A 449 -8.73 13.51 -14.27
CA VAL A 449 -9.04 13.81 -15.65
C VAL A 449 -7.93 14.63 -16.30
N PRO A 450 -7.67 14.46 -17.61
CA PRO A 450 -6.74 15.30 -18.35
C PRO A 450 -7.13 16.77 -18.30
N PHE A 451 -6.15 17.67 -18.41
CA PHE A 451 -6.46 19.08 -18.66
C PHE A 451 -7.24 19.23 -19.96
N ILE A 452 -8.21 20.13 -19.97
CA ILE A 452 -8.96 20.45 -21.20
C ILE A 452 -8.00 21.18 -22.14
N GLU A 453 -7.77 20.59 -23.31
CA GLU A 453 -7.05 21.27 -24.38
C GLU A 453 -8.00 22.29 -25.05
N HIS A 454 -7.68 23.58 -24.89
CA HIS A 454 -8.35 24.64 -25.58
C HIS A 454 -7.60 24.93 -26.90
N ALA A 455 -8.28 24.76 -28.01
CA ALA A 455 -7.76 25.12 -29.34
C ALA A 455 -8.49 26.36 -29.87
N ALA A 456 -7.77 27.24 -30.56
CA ALA A 456 -8.41 28.32 -31.34
C ALA A 456 -9.18 27.67 -32.51
N VAL A 457 -10.49 27.85 -32.53
CA VAL A 457 -11.38 27.26 -33.55
C VAL A 457 -11.70 28.21 -34.75
N ALA A 458 -11.20 29.44 -34.71
CA ALA A 458 -11.38 30.41 -35.76
C ALA A 458 -10.03 30.99 -36.22
N GLU A 459 -9.93 31.30 -37.53
CA GLU A 459 -8.83 32.10 -38.04
C GLU A 459 -8.86 33.47 -37.36
N GLY A 460 -7.73 33.87 -36.84
CA GLY A 460 -7.61 35.18 -36.14
C GLY A 460 -7.79 36.32 -37.14
N VAL A 461 -8.18 37.50 -36.61
CA VAL A 461 -8.17 38.75 -37.38
C VAL A 461 -6.73 39.14 -37.69
N ASP A 462 -6.44 39.55 -38.92
CA ASP A 462 -5.16 40.14 -39.28
C ASP A 462 -4.98 41.48 -38.56
N ARG A 463 -4.22 41.46 -37.48
CA ARG A 463 -3.93 42.66 -36.67
C ARG A 463 -2.79 43.52 -37.25
N SER A 464 -2.11 43.03 -38.29
CA SER A 464 -1.06 43.79 -38.98
C SER A 464 -1.64 44.93 -39.85
N SER A 465 -2.92 44.81 -40.23
CA SER A 465 -3.68 45.83 -40.96
C SER A 465 -4.08 47.05 -40.13
N GLY A 466 -3.75 47.07 -38.81
CA GLY A 466 -4.08 48.16 -37.88
C GLY A 466 -5.45 48.05 -37.28
N LEU A 467 -5.91 49.10 -36.62
CA LEU A 467 -7.20 49.17 -35.97
C LEU A 467 -8.32 49.23 -37.01
N PRO A 468 -9.42 48.50 -36.85
CA PRO A 468 -10.62 48.65 -37.71
C PRO A 468 -11.13 50.10 -37.72
N SER A 469 -11.51 50.62 -38.91
CA SER A 469 -12.14 51.94 -39.03
C SER A 469 -13.48 52.00 -38.28
N ILE A 470 -13.77 53.10 -37.64
CA ILE A 470 -15.10 53.37 -37.05
C ILE A 470 -15.96 53.91 -38.20
N ASP A 471 -16.61 53.03 -38.96
CA ASP A 471 -17.45 53.41 -40.11
C ASP A 471 -18.86 53.87 -39.74
N ARG A 472 -19.15 54.10 -38.47
CA ARG A 472 -20.44 54.65 -38.02
C ARG A 472 -20.25 56.06 -37.52
N GLU A 473 -20.67 57.05 -38.37
CA GLU A 473 -21.00 58.35 -37.83
C GLU A 473 -22.16 58.17 -36.82
N THR A 474 -21.86 58.45 -35.61
CA THR A 474 -22.94 58.50 -34.59
C THR A 474 -23.74 59.78 -34.83
N GLN A 475 -24.83 59.67 -35.59
CA GLN A 475 -25.78 60.78 -35.72
C GLN A 475 -26.37 60.99 -34.30
N LEU A 476 -25.94 62.06 -33.68
CA LEU A 476 -26.56 62.57 -32.48
C LEU A 476 -27.87 63.24 -32.90
N SER A 477 -28.99 62.57 -32.79
CA SER A 477 -30.29 63.23 -32.87
C SER A 477 -30.66 63.80 -31.49
N PHE A 478 -30.74 65.11 -31.39
CA PHE A 478 -31.31 65.73 -30.20
C PHE A 478 -32.80 65.55 -30.22
N PRO A 479 -33.48 65.30 -29.08
CA PRO A 479 -34.91 65.20 -29.05
C PRO A 479 -35.56 66.56 -29.40
N ASP A 480 -36.64 66.50 -30.16
CA ASP A 480 -37.42 67.70 -30.43
C ASP A 480 -37.90 68.34 -29.12
N VAL A 481 -37.61 69.60 -28.98
CA VAL A 481 -37.96 70.38 -27.80
C VAL A 481 -39.24 71.21 -28.09
N THR A 482 -40.26 71.05 -27.27
CA THR A 482 -41.47 71.86 -27.31
C THR A 482 -41.43 72.78 -26.10
N GLU A 483 -41.55 74.07 -26.38
CA GLU A 483 -41.68 75.12 -25.33
C GLU A 483 -43.13 75.63 -25.21
N THR A 484 -43.58 75.73 -24.00
CA THR A 484 -44.90 76.29 -23.70
C THR A 484 -44.85 77.05 -22.40
N THR A 485 -45.74 78.11 -22.29
CA THR A 485 -45.86 78.86 -21.06
C THR A 485 -47.21 78.54 -20.43
N LEU A 486 -47.19 78.13 -19.18
CA LEU A 486 -48.41 77.85 -18.41
C LEU A 486 -49.16 79.16 -18.04
N SER A 487 -50.43 79.02 -17.69
CA SER A 487 -51.27 80.13 -17.34
C SER A 487 -50.83 80.96 -16.13
N ASN A 488 -49.93 80.42 -15.33
CA ASN A 488 -49.25 81.04 -14.18
C ASN A 488 -47.94 81.77 -14.55
N GLY A 489 -47.55 81.80 -15.83
CA GLY A 489 -46.38 82.49 -16.33
C GLY A 489 -45.06 81.62 -16.28
N VAL A 490 -45.15 80.36 -15.92
CA VAL A 490 -43.95 79.45 -15.92
C VAL A 490 -43.74 78.92 -17.31
N ASN A 491 -42.51 79.11 -17.83
CA ASN A 491 -42.07 78.52 -19.08
C ASN A 491 -41.71 77.04 -18.84
N VAL A 492 -42.27 76.16 -19.62
CA VAL A 492 -42.03 74.73 -19.60
C VAL A 492 -41.35 74.33 -20.92
N VAL A 493 -40.21 73.73 -20.81
CA VAL A 493 -39.46 73.12 -21.93
C VAL A 493 -39.61 71.62 -21.84
N PHE A 494 -40.21 70.98 -22.82
CA PHE A 494 -40.49 69.56 -22.84
C PHE A 494 -39.70 68.89 -23.97
N ALA A 495 -38.84 67.95 -23.63
CA ALA A 495 -38.11 67.13 -24.58
C ALA A 495 -38.56 65.67 -24.47
N LYS A 496 -39.23 65.16 -25.51
CA LYS A 496 -39.64 63.75 -25.55
C LYS A 496 -38.46 62.85 -25.97
N ARG A 497 -38.04 61.96 -25.07
CA ARG A 497 -37.18 60.86 -25.45
C ARG A 497 -38.04 59.65 -25.84
N SER A 498 -37.86 59.16 -27.05
CA SER A 498 -38.41 57.89 -27.54
C SER A 498 -37.62 56.68 -26.97
#